data_a0c7a9bbea1f89a4b783e85bbdc57a6b
#
_entry.id   a0c7a9bbea1f89a4b783e85bbdc57a6b
#
_cell.length_a   1.000
_cell.length_b   1.000
_cell.length_c   1.000
_cell.angle_alpha   90.00
_cell.angle_beta   90.00
_cell.angle_gamma   90.00
#
_symmetry.space_group_name_H-M   'P 1'
#
loop_
_entity.id
_entity.type
_entity.pdbx_description
1 polymer ?
#
loop_
_entity_poly.entity_id
_entity_poly.type
_entity_poly.pdbx_seq_one_letter_code
_entity_poly.pdbx_strand_id
1 'polypeptide(L)'
;TVIAKELKKEIVKDPKYTKDIDLLLSQAKRCSEILKKISQNQIVDDKFISDVTIQNLLVEITKSFEEISEKRISLNLSKAKKEILIDRSPEITYGIRNFVGNAVKYSNSEVKVNLDTNSRNVEINIIDDGPGFPDDVFKIIGQPYISTKAKNLESKAGLGLGTFIGKTLLERK
;
A
#
# COMPACT_ATOMS: atom_id res chain seq x y z
N THR A 1 -1.09 -18.74 -15.00
CA THR A 1 0.39 -18.68 -15.17
C THR A 1 0.93 -19.69 -16.18
N VAL A 2 0.31 -20.86 -16.35
CA VAL A 2 0.73 -21.87 -17.35
C VAL A 2 0.46 -21.34 -18.75
N ILE A 3 -0.77 -20.89 -19.02
CA ILE A 3 -1.20 -20.35 -20.34
C ILE A 3 -0.31 -19.18 -20.79
N ALA A 4 0.07 -18.26 -19.89
CA ALA A 4 0.91 -17.13 -20.24
C ALA A 4 2.38 -17.54 -20.54
N LYS A 5 2.86 -18.64 -19.94
CA LYS A 5 4.17 -19.24 -20.27
C LYS A 5 4.15 -19.96 -21.61
N GLU A 6 3.06 -20.60 -21.96
CA GLU A 6 2.87 -21.24 -23.27
C GLU A 6 2.73 -20.20 -24.37
N LEU A 7 1.89 -19.17 -24.16
CA LEU A 7 1.80 -18.02 -25.06
C LEU A 7 3.15 -17.35 -25.31
N LYS A 8 4.00 -17.23 -24.28
CA LYS A 8 5.36 -16.69 -24.45
C LYS A 8 6.19 -17.55 -25.39
N LYS A 9 6.05 -18.88 -25.35
CA LYS A 9 6.80 -19.80 -26.27
C LYS A 9 6.32 -19.70 -27.70
N GLU A 10 5.03 -19.45 -27.93
CA GLU A 10 4.45 -19.37 -29.28
C GLU A 10 4.64 -18.00 -29.94
N ILE A 11 4.62 -16.90 -29.16
CA ILE A 11 4.64 -15.52 -29.67
C ILE A 11 6.06 -14.93 -29.72
N VAL A 12 7.10 -15.65 -29.27
CA VAL A 12 8.52 -15.20 -29.23
C VAL A 12 9.09 -14.74 -30.59
N LYS A 13 8.35 -14.86 -31.67
CA LYS A 13 8.78 -14.38 -32.99
C LYS A 13 8.67 -12.87 -33.20
N ASP A 14 7.97 -12.13 -32.35
CA ASP A 14 7.83 -10.67 -32.45
C ASP A 14 8.28 -9.96 -31.16
N PRO A 15 9.39 -9.19 -31.20
CA PRO A 15 9.92 -8.45 -30.02
C PRO A 15 8.93 -7.48 -29.37
N LYS A 16 7.93 -7.04 -30.14
CA LYS A 16 6.91 -6.09 -29.65
C LYS A 16 6.03 -6.72 -28.57
N TYR A 17 5.66 -7.99 -28.73
CA TYR A 17 4.78 -8.68 -27.79
C TYR A 17 5.52 -9.28 -26.59
N THR A 18 6.82 -9.46 -26.68
CA THR A 18 7.63 -10.04 -25.59
C THR A 18 7.57 -9.17 -24.33
N LYS A 19 7.68 -7.84 -24.47
CA LYS A 19 7.60 -6.90 -23.35
C LYS A 19 6.22 -6.91 -22.67
N ASP A 20 5.16 -6.95 -23.47
CA ASP A 20 3.78 -6.96 -22.96
C ASP A 20 3.47 -8.26 -22.21
N ILE A 21 3.97 -9.40 -22.74
CA ILE A 21 3.81 -10.70 -22.09
C ILE A 21 4.62 -10.77 -20.79
N ASP A 22 5.84 -10.24 -20.75
CA ASP A 22 6.65 -10.18 -19.53
C ASP A 22 5.99 -9.29 -18.47
N LEU A 23 5.38 -8.18 -18.89
CA LEU A 23 4.58 -7.32 -18.01
C LEU A 23 3.37 -8.08 -17.46
N LEU A 24 2.60 -8.76 -18.31
CA LEU A 24 1.44 -9.57 -17.87
C LEU A 24 1.85 -10.68 -16.90
N LEU A 25 2.95 -11.38 -17.18
CA LEU A 25 3.49 -12.42 -16.28
C LEU A 25 3.90 -11.84 -14.94
N SER A 26 4.56 -10.69 -14.92
CA SER A 26 4.96 -10.01 -13.69
C SER A 26 3.75 -9.58 -12.85
N GLN A 27 2.72 -9.05 -13.49
CA GLN A 27 1.49 -8.65 -12.84
C GLN A 27 0.69 -9.85 -12.30
N ALA A 28 0.58 -10.92 -13.10
CA ALA A 28 -0.07 -12.17 -12.67
C ALA A 28 0.65 -12.80 -11.47
N LYS A 29 1.98 -12.78 -11.45
CA LYS A 29 2.80 -13.24 -10.33
C LYS A 29 2.54 -12.39 -9.08
N ARG A 30 2.53 -11.06 -9.24
CA ARG A 30 2.24 -10.12 -8.14
C ARG A 30 0.83 -10.31 -7.57
N CYS A 31 -0.19 -10.48 -8.42
CA CYS A 31 -1.54 -10.81 -7.96
C CYS A 31 -1.56 -12.13 -7.18
N SER A 32 -0.87 -13.15 -7.66
CA SER A 32 -0.77 -14.44 -6.98
C SER A 32 -0.07 -14.32 -5.61
N GLU A 33 0.97 -13.51 -5.51
CA GLU A 33 1.66 -13.25 -4.24
C GLU A 33 0.76 -12.48 -3.25
N ILE A 34 -0.02 -11.52 -3.71
CA ILE A 34 -1.00 -10.80 -2.89
C ILE A 34 -2.07 -11.76 -2.39
N LEU A 35 -2.66 -12.56 -3.28
CA LEU A 35 -3.65 -13.57 -2.91
C LEU A 35 -3.09 -14.60 -1.94
N LYS A 36 -1.85 -15.04 -2.15
CA LYS A 36 -1.17 -15.97 -1.25
C LYS A 36 -0.95 -15.35 0.14
N LYS A 37 -0.54 -14.08 0.21
CA LYS A 37 -0.39 -13.37 1.49
C LYS A 37 -1.73 -13.21 2.22
N ILE A 38 -2.80 -12.89 1.50
CA ILE A 38 -4.16 -12.80 2.07
C ILE A 38 -4.61 -14.19 2.55
N SER A 39 -4.39 -15.24 1.77
CA SER A 39 -4.75 -16.61 2.12
C SER A 39 -3.92 -17.20 3.27
N GLN A 40 -2.63 -16.91 3.31
CA GLN A 40 -1.75 -17.39 4.39
C GLN A 40 -2.05 -16.71 5.73
N ASN A 41 -2.51 -15.45 5.72
CA ASN A 41 -2.97 -14.78 6.95
C ASN A 41 -4.33 -15.28 7.45
N GLN A 42 -5.11 -16.00 6.64
CA GLN A 42 -6.33 -16.69 7.10
C GLN A 42 -6.03 -18.03 7.81
N ILE A 43 -4.81 -18.56 7.69
CA ILE A 43 -4.41 -19.87 8.26
C ILE A 43 -3.57 -19.70 9.53
N VAL A 44 -3.17 -18.49 9.91
CA VAL A 44 -2.62 -18.23 11.25
C VAL A 44 -3.78 -17.98 12.19
N ASP A 45 -4.41 -19.01 12.35
CA ASP A 45 -5.26 -19.59 13.36
C ASP A 45 -5.25 -18.87 14.72
N ASP A 46 -6.45 -18.42 15.12
CA ASP A 46 -7.16 -18.60 16.40
C ASP A 46 -6.47 -18.30 17.74
N LYS A 47 -5.23 -17.89 17.81
CA LYS A 47 -4.57 -17.58 19.09
C LYS A 47 -4.07 -16.17 19.30
N PHE A 48 -4.19 -15.26 18.32
CA PHE A 48 -3.76 -13.86 18.42
C PHE A 48 -4.75 -12.88 17.79
N ILE A 49 -6.04 -13.06 18.04
CA ILE A 49 -6.97 -11.92 18.06
C ILE A 49 -6.72 -11.24 19.42
N SER A 50 -5.53 -10.70 19.59
CA SER A 50 -5.28 -9.82 20.71
C SER A 50 -5.55 -8.42 20.23
N ASP A 51 -6.43 -7.72 20.91
CA ASP A 51 -6.57 -6.28 20.76
C ASP A 51 -5.19 -5.65 20.72
N VAL A 52 -4.92 -4.90 19.69
CA VAL A 52 -3.68 -4.14 19.55
C VAL A 52 -4.01 -2.67 19.67
N THR A 53 -3.14 -1.89 20.28
CA THR A 53 -3.34 -0.45 20.25
C THR A 53 -3.00 0.09 18.84
N ILE A 54 -3.76 1.08 18.37
CA ILE A 54 -3.47 1.74 17.09
C ILE A 54 -2.05 2.32 17.07
N GLN A 55 -1.55 2.75 18.24
CA GLN A 55 -0.18 3.23 18.42
C GLN A 55 0.83 2.14 18.08
N ASN A 56 0.67 0.93 18.65
CA ASN A 56 1.57 -0.20 18.39
C ASN A 56 1.50 -0.66 16.93
N LEU A 57 0.32 -0.67 16.34
CA LEU A 57 0.17 -0.99 14.92
C LEU A 57 0.91 0.01 14.04
N LEU A 58 0.82 1.32 14.33
CA LEU A 58 1.54 2.35 13.58
C LEU A 58 3.06 2.23 13.77
N VAL A 59 3.54 1.91 14.98
CA VAL A 59 4.97 1.63 15.23
C VAL A 59 5.45 0.45 14.38
N GLU A 60 4.70 -0.65 14.36
CA GLU A 60 5.03 -1.83 13.55
C GLU A 60 5.11 -1.50 12.05
N ILE A 61 4.11 -0.77 11.55
CA ILE A 61 4.04 -0.40 10.14
C ILE A 61 5.20 0.53 9.77
N THR A 62 5.43 1.61 10.53
CA THR A 62 6.49 2.59 10.22
C THR A 62 7.87 1.95 10.26
N LYS A 63 8.19 1.16 11.29
CA LYS A 63 9.45 0.42 11.38
C LYS A 63 9.69 -0.49 10.18
N SER A 64 8.65 -1.20 9.73
CA SER A 64 8.79 -2.10 8.56
C SER A 64 9.15 -1.36 7.26
N PHE A 65 8.82 -0.07 7.15
CA PHE A 65 9.23 0.75 6.02
C PHE A 65 10.60 1.42 6.25
N GLU A 66 10.95 1.77 7.49
CA GLU A 66 12.30 2.28 7.84
C GLU A 66 13.39 1.27 7.49
N GLU A 67 13.15 -0.02 7.71
CA GLU A 67 14.10 -1.10 7.41
C GLU A 67 14.37 -1.30 5.92
N ILE A 68 13.45 -0.91 5.05
CA ILE A 68 13.55 -1.15 3.59
C ILE A 68 13.70 0.13 2.77
N SER A 69 13.68 1.30 3.39
CA SER A 69 13.73 2.60 2.73
C SER A 69 14.87 3.45 3.28
N GLU A 70 15.58 4.16 2.40
CA GLU A 70 16.59 5.16 2.79
C GLU A 70 15.98 6.48 3.24
N LYS A 71 14.65 6.62 3.19
CA LYS A 71 13.94 7.84 3.53
C LYS A 71 13.69 7.92 5.03
N ARG A 72 13.66 9.14 5.55
CA ARG A 72 13.30 9.38 6.93
C ARG A 72 11.80 9.14 7.12
N ILE A 73 11.45 8.25 8.02
CA ILE A 73 10.06 8.02 8.41
C ILE A 73 9.94 8.40 9.88
N SER A 74 9.02 9.31 10.21
CA SER A 74 8.82 9.77 11.58
C SER A 74 7.39 9.49 12.03
N LEU A 75 7.24 8.92 13.23
CA LEU A 75 5.96 8.67 13.86
C LEU A 75 5.79 9.62 15.05
N ASN A 76 4.73 10.42 15.03
CA ASN A 76 4.39 11.34 16.11
C ASN A 76 3.08 10.92 16.79
N LEU A 77 3.21 10.52 18.05
CA LEU A 77 2.11 10.09 18.90
C LEU A 77 1.77 11.13 19.98
N SER A 78 2.34 12.34 19.94
CA SER A 78 2.23 13.34 21.00
C SER A 78 0.79 13.80 21.28
N LYS A 79 -0.10 13.70 20.30
CA LYS A 79 -1.51 14.03 20.41
C LYS A 79 -2.41 12.83 20.73
N ALA A 80 -1.85 11.65 20.81
CA ALA A 80 -2.56 10.44 21.21
C ALA A 80 -2.73 10.40 22.74
N LYS A 81 -3.78 11.03 23.25
CA LYS A 81 -4.05 11.18 24.70
C LYS A 81 -4.41 9.88 25.41
N LYS A 82 -4.83 8.86 24.69
CA LYS A 82 -5.22 7.54 25.22
C LYS A 82 -4.74 6.44 24.31
N GLU A 83 -4.43 5.30 24.88
CA GLU A 83 -4.29 4.06 24.13
C GLU A 83 -5.64 3.63 23.59
N ILE A 84 -5.71 3.37 22.29
CA ILE A 84 -6.95 2.96 21.64
C ILE A 84 -6.76 1.54 21.16
N LEU A 85 -7.48 0.65 21.80
CA LEU A 85 -7.57 -0.74 21.39
C LEU A 85 -8.39 -0.85 20.11
N ILE A 86 -7.88 -1.57 19.17
CA ILE A 86 -8.52 -1.92 17.91
C ILE A 86 -8.42 -3.41 17.68
N ASP A 87 -9.41 -3.95 17.00
CA ASP A 87 -9.33 -5.28 16.44
C ASP A 87 -8.20 -5.32 15.39
N ARG A 88 -7.20 -6.18 15.58
CA ARG A 88 -6.10 -6.37 14.62
C ARG A 88 -6.62 -7.06 13.37
N SER A 89 -7.36 -6.34 12.57
CA SER A 89 -7.86 -6.89 11.30
C SER A 89 -6.87 -6.70 10.16
N PRO A 90 -6.81 -7.66 9.23
CA PRO A 90 -6.02 -7.52 8.01
C PRO A 90 -6.40 -6.26 7.22
N GLU A 91 -7.67 -5.88 7.21
CA GLU A 91 -8.18 -4.73 6.49
C GLU A 91 -7.57 -3.43 7.01
N ILE A 92 -7.54 -3.23 8.33
CA ILE A 92 -6.93 -2.04 8.94
C ILE A 92 -5.43 -2.03 8.67
N THR A 93 -4.75 -3.16 8.91
CA THR A 93 -3.30 -3.26 8.72
C THR A 93 -2.90 -2.98 7.27
N TYR A 94 -3.52 -3.66 6.30
CA TYR A 94 -3.21 -3.48 4.88
C TYR A 94 -3.70 -2.14 4.34
N GLY A 95 -4.82 -1.64 4.84
CA GLY A 95 -5.33 -0.31 4.50
C GLY A 95 -4.29 0.77 4.83
N ILE A 96 -3.84 0.83 6.08
CA ILE A 96 -2.82 1.80 6.52
C ILE A 96 -1.50 1.59 5.77
N ARG A 97 -1.03 0.34 5.62
CA ARG A 97 0.21 0.03 4.88
C ARG A 97 0.18 0.52 3.43
N ASN A 98 -0.96 0.49 2.76
CA ASN A 98 -1.07 1.01 1.39
C ASN A 98 -0.84 2.53 1.34
N PHE A 99 -1.38 3.28 2.30
CA PHE A 99 -1.18 4.73 2.35
C PHE A 99 0.25 5.09 2.74
N VAL A 100 0.81 4.47 3.78
CA VAL A 100 2.21 4.69 4.18
C VAL A 100 3.16 4.29 3.04
N GLY A 101 2.92 3.15 2.40
CA GLY A 101 3.73 2.69 1.27
C GLY A 101 3.68 3.64 0.07
N ASN A 102 2.54 4.25 -0.22
CA ASN A 102 2.44 5.28 -1.24
C ASN A 102 3.23 6.54 -0.86
N ALA A 103 3.09 7.03 0.38
CA ALA A 103 3.86 8.17 0.87
C ALA A 103 5.36 7.91 0.76
N VAL A 104 5.85 6.74 1.24
CA VAL A 104 7.26 6.36 1.12
C VAL A 104 7.71 6.26 -0.34
N LYS A 105 6.87 5.74 -1.23
CA LYS A 105 7.20 5.60 -2.64
C LYS A 105 7.38 6.94 -3.34
N TYR A 106 6.51 7.90 -3.05
CA TYR A 106 6.45 9.18 -3.78
C TYR A 106 7.13 10.34 -3.06
N SER A 107 7.44 10.23 -1.76
CA SER A 107 8.23 11.24 -1.04
C SER A 107 9.60 11.47 -1.71
N ASN A 108 10.16 12.66 -1.51
CA ASN A 108 11.54 12.96 -1.86
C ASN A 108 12.50 12.42 -0.79
N SER A 109 12.30 12.79 0.46
CA SER A 109 13.21 12.47 1.57
C SER A 109 12.54 12.07 2.87
N GLU A 110 11.31 12.54 3.14
CA GLU A 110 10.68 12.40 4.46
C GLU A 110 9.20 12.02 4.36
N VAL A 111 8.77 11.15 5.29
CA VAL A 111 7.36 10.83 5.55
C VAL A 111 7.08 11.01 7.03
N LYS A 112 6.01 11.74 7.36
CA LYS A 112 5.53 11.95 8.72
C LYS A 112 4.19 11.25 8.90
N VAL A 113 4.11 10.41 9.93
CA VAL A 113 2.86 9.77 10.36
C VAL A 113 2.47 10.35 11.71
N ASN A 114 1.35 11.06 11.76
CA ASN A 114 0.85 11.67 12.99
C ASN A 114 -0.44 10.98 13.41
N LEU A 115 -0.54 10.64 14.69
CA LEU A 115 -1.76 10.13 15.30
C LEU A 115 -2.35 11.22 16.20
N ASP A 116 -3.58 11.62 15.92
CA ASP A 116 -4.38 12.49 16.75
C ASP A 116 -5.61 11.73 17.26
N THR A 117 -5.90 11.86 18.54
CA THR A 117 -7.02 11.18 19.16
C THR A 117 -7.86 12.19 19.96
N ASN A 118 -9.13 12.26 19.63
CA ASN A 118 -10.10 13.00 20.43
C ASN A 118 -11.15 12.04 21.02
N SER A 119 -12.16 12.59 21.71
CA SER A 119 -13.17 11.78 22.39
C SER A 119 -14.06 10.93 21.46
N ARG A 120 -14.05 11.20 20.16
CA ARG A 120 -14.96 10.56 19.18
C ARG A 120 -14.22 9.91 18.01
N ASN A 121 -13.06 10.43 17.62
CA ASN A 121 -12.37 10.03 16.40
C ASN A 121 -10.89 9.75 16.65
N VAL A 122 -10.37 8.84 15.86
CA VAL A 122 -8.94 8.58 15.65
C VAL A 122 -8.59 9.12 14.27
N GLU A 123 -7.60 9.99 14.21
CA GLU A 123 -7.14 10.58 12.95
C GLU A 123 -5.66 10.23 12.74
N ILE A 124 -5.38 9.64 11.59
CA ILE A 124 -4.03 9.29 11.16
C ILE A 124 -3.70 10.17 9.95
N ASN A 125 -2.76 11.10 10.13
CA ASN A 125 -2.27 11.96 9.07
C ASN A 125 -0.94 11.44 8.55
N ILE A 126 -0.88 11.06 7.28
CA ILE A 126 0.31 10.61 6.58
C ILE A 126 0.70 11.72 5.61
N ILE A 127 1.86 12.31 5.82
CA ILE A 127 2.35 13.49 5.10
C ILE A 127 3.69 13.13 4.48
N ASP A 128 3.84 13.35 3.20
CA ASP A 128 5.09 13.20 2.45
C ASP A 128 5.55 14.55 1.88
N ASP A 129 6.84 14.64 1.57
CA ASP A 129 7.48 15.79 0.92
C ASP A 129 7.60 15.60 -0.60
N GLY A 130 6.77 14.78 -1.18
CA GLY A 130 6.73 14.49 -2.62
C GLY A 130 6.10 15.62 -3.44
N PRO A 131 6.02 15.43 -4.76
CA PRO A 131 5.46 16.43 -5.67
C PRO A 131 3.95 16.62 -5.57
N GLY A 132 3.28 15.83 -4.71
CA GLY A 132 1.83 15.78 -4.62
C GLY A 132 1.16 15.12 -5.82
N PHE A 133 -0.16 15.23 -5.88
CA PHE A 133 -0.96 14.71 -6.98
C PHE A 133 -1.28 15.81 -7.98
N PRO A 134 -1.18 15.57 -9.30
CA PRO A 134 -1.73 16.45 -10.30
C PRO A 134 -3.25 16.70 -10.08
N ASP A 135 -3.73 17.89 -10.45
CA ASP A 135 -5.12 18.28 -10.18
C ASP A 135 -6.17 17.35 -10.80
N ASP A 136 -5.88 16.78 -11.96
CA ASP A 136 -6.71 15.79 -12.65
C ASP A 136 -6.77 14.46 -11.90
N VAL A 137 -5.65 14.05 -11.31
CA VAL A 137 -5.55 12.84 -10.48
C VAL A 137 -6.22 13.03 -9.13
N PHE A 138 -6.04 14.22 -8.52
CA PHE A 138 -6.61 14.52 -7.21
C PHE A 138 -8.14 14.38 -7.19
N LYS A 139 -8.82 14.76 -8.29
CA LYS A 139 -10.28 14.65 -8.42
C LYS A 139 -10.82 13.21 -8.44
N ILE A 140 -9.98 12.26 -8.81
CA ILE A 140 -10.37 10.85 -8.98
C ILE A 140 -9.59 9.92 -8.05
N ILE A 141 -8.83 10.48 -7.09
CA ILE A 141 -8.04 9.69 -6.13
C ILE A 141 -8.94 8.72 -5.35
N GLY A 142 -8.45 7.51 -5.19
CA GLY A 142 -9.25 6.43 -4.56
C GLY A 142 -10.13 5.65 -5.54
N GLN A 143 -10.15 5.99 -6.83
CA GLN A 143 -10.69 5.11 -7.87
C GLN A 143 -9.63 4.08 -8.32
N PRO A 144 -10.03 2.93 -8.87
CA PRO A 144 -9.08 1.93 -9.38
C PRO A 144 -8.40 2.41 -10.67
N TYR A 145 -7.19 1.90 -10.91
CA TYR A 145 -6.42 2.11 -12.14
C TYR A 145 -6.01 3.55 -12.45
N ILE A 146 -5.89 4.39 -11.43
CA ILE A 146 -5.35 5.73 -11.61
C ILE A 146 -3.83 5.62 -11.77
N SER A 147 -3.34 5.94 -12.96
CA SER A 147 -1.92 6.04 -13.26
C SER A 147 -1.59 7.44 -13.75
N THR A 148 -0.62 8.10 -13.12
CA THR A 148 -0.08 9.36 -13.65
C THR A 148 0.77 9.04 -14.87
N LYS A 149 0.36 9.53 -16.04
CA LYS A 149 1.15 9.48 -17.30
C LYS A 149 2.31 10.47 -17.29
N ALA A 150 2.77 10.94 -16.15
CA ALA A 150 3.92 11.84 -16.06
C ALA A 150 5.16 11.10 -16.57
N LYS A 151 5.67 11.53 -17.73
CA LYS A 151 6.79 10.94 -18.49
C LYS A 151 8.06 10.68 -17.67
N ASN A 152 8.21 11.30 -16.51
CA ASN A 152 9.40 11.19 -15.64
C ASN A 152 9.23 10.20 -14.47
N LEU A 153 8.09 9.55 -14.33
CA LEU A 153 7.77 8.63 -13.24
C LEU A 153 7.57 7.17 -13.71
N GLU A 154 7.90 6.86 -14.97
CA GLU A 154 7.69 5.54 -15.57
C GLU A 154 8.36 4.39 -14.77
N SER A 155 9.50 4.65 -14.12
CA SER A 155 10.18 3.65 -13.29
C SER A 155 9.48 3.38 -11.94
N LYS A 156 8.65 4.32 -11.46
CA LYS A 156 7.87 4.20 -10.22
C LYS A 156 6.39 3.93 -10.45
N ALA A 157 5.95 3.84 -11.70
CA ALA A 157 4.55 3.60 -12.04
C ALA A 157 4.10 2.26 -11.43
N GLY A 158 3.03 2.31 -10.67
CA GLY A 158 2.30 1.14 -10.20
C GLY A 158 0.96 1.05 -10.93
N LEU A 159 0.18 0.02 -10.64
CA LEU A 159 -1.17 -0.17 -11.23
C LEU A 159 -2.20 0.89 -10.83
N GLY A 160 -1.83 1.88 -10.01
CA GLY A 160 -2.78 2.87 -9.50
C GLY A 160 -3.87 2.30 -8.58
N LEU A 161 -3.59 1.14 -7.98
CA LEU A 161 -4.55 0.44 -7.12
C LEU A 161 -4.32 0.68 -5.63
N GLY A 162 -3.17 1.22 -5.22
CA GLY A 162 -2.79 1.31 -3.80
C GLY A 162 -3.79 2.12 -2.98
N THR A 163 -4.10 3.33 -3.40
CA THR A 163 -5.08 4.22 -2.73
C THR A 163 -6.50 3.64 -2.78
N PHE A 164 -6.90 3.05 -3.90
CA PHE A 164 -8.20 2.38 -4.02
C PHE A 164 -8.33 1.21 -3.03
N ILE A 165 -7.34 0.32 -2.98
CA ILE A 165 -7.34 -0.83 -2.07
C ILE A 165 -7.31 -0.34 -0.62
N GLY A 166 -6.42 0.62 -0.28
CA GLY A 166 -6.32 1.18 1.05
C GLY A 166 -7.65 1.78 1.53
N LYS A 167 -8.28 2.62 0.69
CA LYS A 167 -9.59 3.20 0.95
C LYS A 167 -10.65 2.12 1.16
N THR A 168 -10.79 1.20 0.20
CA THR A 168 -11.83 0.15 0.25
C THR A 168 -11.70 -0.74 1.49
N LEU A 169 -10.47 -1.06 1.92
CA LEU A 169 -10.23 -1.87 3.10
C LEU A 169 -10.64 -1.13 4.39
N LEU A 170 -10.29 0.16 4.50
CA LEU A 170 -10.62 0.95 5.69
C LEU A 170 -12.10 1.32 5.77
N GLU A 171 -12.78 1.51 4.64
CA GLU A 171 -14.23 1.80 4.60
C GLU A 171 -15.11 0.59 4.98
N ARG A 172 -14.55 -0.62 5.00
CA ARG A 172 -15.27 -1.84 5.42
C ARG A 172 -15.31 -2.05 6.94
N LYS A 173 -14.59 -1.24 7.69
CA LYS A 173 -14.49 -1.31 9.15
C LYS A 173 -15.10 -0.07 9.80
#